data_dc87c946b5a9b27dc638d040801e0314
#
_entry.id   dc87c946b5a9b27dc638d040801e0314
#
_cell.length_a   1.000
_cell.length_b   1.000
_cell.length_c   1.000
_cell.angle_alpha   90.00
_cell.angle_beta   90.00
_cell.angle_gamma   90.00
#
_symmetry.space_group_name_H-M   'P 1'
#
loop_
_entity.id
_entity.type
_entity.pdbx_description
1 polymer ?
#
loop_
_entity_poly.entity_id
_entity_poly.type
_entity_poly.pdbx_seq_one_letter_code
_entity_poly.pdbx_strand_id
1 'polypeptide(L)'
;MSKIKLLMIVFLFAGCSVPNFMIQGQLNDFERALEEEDVNWIMDQYTDDVVRELPDGFKFKGKDEVRMYWEDLFQSVDNIDVEAIDFVTSGFPPAKLALHWRWKADVVAKSKYFKFDTVGTTIKIEGMDLTFGSGFKTARVITFWNTLDMLQQAGYKVTK
;
A
#
# COMPACT_ATOMS: atom_id res chain seq x y z
N MET A 1 24.28 44.96 -5.09
CA MET A 1 23.11 44.23 -4.57
C MET A 1 23.18 42.80 -5.04
N SER A 2 23.27 41.99 -4.15
CA SER A 2 24.10 40.84 -3.88
C SER A 2 23.52 39.54 -4.50
N LYS A 3 24.40 38.73 -5.10
CA LYS A 3 24.12 37.39 -5.64
C LYS A 3 23.46 36.44 -4.60
N ILE A 4 23.55 36.78 -3.30
CA ILE A 4 22.92 36.09 -2.17
C ILE A 4 21.38 36.25 -2.18
N LYS A 5 20.83 37.41 -2.59
CA LYS A 5 19.37 37.61 -2.66
C LYS A 5 18.72 36.81 -3.78
N LEU A 6 19.44 36.55 -4.87
CA LEU A 6 18.95 35.73 -5.97
C LEU A 6 18.94 34.23 -5.59
N LEU A 7 19.92 33.79 -4.81
CA LEU A 7 19.96 32.39 -4.32
C LEU A 7 18.81 32.07 -3.35
N MET A 8 18.44 33.03 -2.51
CA MET A 8 17.34 32.88 -1.55
C MET A 8 15.95 32.84 -2.24
N ILE A 9 15.81 33.52 -3.39
CA ILE A 9 14.56 33.50 -4.17
C ILE A 9 14.39 32.17 -4.92
N VAL A 10 15.48 31.54 -5.36
CA VAL A 10 15.41 30.22 -6.03
C VAL A 10 14.98 29.13 -5.04
N PHE A 11 15.37 29.23 -3.75
CA PHE A 11 14.90 28.30 -2.71
C PHE A 11 13.41 28.48 -2.32
N LEU A 12 12.83 29.66 -2.54
CA LEU A 12 11.42 29.94 -2.25
C LEU A 12 10.46 29.39 -3.34
N PHE A 13 10.96 29.07 -4.54
CA PHE A 13 10.19 28.48 -5.63
C PHE A 13 10.43 26.97 -5.83
N ALA A 14 11.42 26.38 -5.13
CA ALA A 14 11.48 24.93 -4.99
C ALA A 14 10.35 24.52 -4.03
N GLY A 15 9.11 24.50 -4.54
CA GLY A 15 7.97 23.95 -3.81
C GLY A 15 8.40 22.63 -3.20
N CYS A 16 8.05 22.40 -1.94
CA CYS A 16 8.40 21.22 -1.15
C CYS A 16 7.81 19.94 -1.77
N SER A 17 8.22 19.59 -2.96
CA SER A 17 7.95 18.28 -3.57
C SER A 17 9.11 17.35 -3.25
N VAL A 18 8.81 16.21 -2.65
CA VAL A 18 9.79 15.12 -2.53
C VAL A 18 10.22 14.75 -3.94
N PRO A 19 11.52 14.63 -4.22
CA PRO A 19 11.96 14.16 -5.52
C PRO A 19 11.34 12.78 -5.80
N ASN A 20 10.72 12.60 -6.97
CA ASN A 20 10.04 11.36 -7.34
C ASN A 20 10.91 10.11 -7.18
N PHE A 21 12.25 10.24 -7.38
CA PHE A 21 13.17 9.11 -7.20
C PHE A 21 13.23 8.59 -5.76
N MET A 22 13.01 9.44 -4.75
CA MET A 22 12.99 8.99 -3.33
C MET A 22 11.73 8.18 -3.04
N ILE A 23 10.59 8.63 -3.56
CA ILE A 23 9.33 7.89 -3.42
C ILE A 23 9.41 6.57 -4.19
N GLN A 24 9.93 6.58 -5.41
CA GLN A 24 10.12 5.37 -6.20
C GLN A 24 11.02 4.36 -5.47
N GLY A 25 12.10 4.81 -4.82
CA GLY A 25 12.95 3.93 -4.01
C GLY A 25 12.19 3.27 -2.85
N GLN A 26 11.36 4.04 -2.13
CA GLN A 26 10.52 3.50 -1.06
C GLN A 26 9.44 2.53 -1.57
N LEU A 27 8.85 2.80 -2.73
CA LEU A 27 7.88 1.89 -3.36
C LEU A 27 8.56 0.58 -3.77
N ASN A 28 9.73 0.62 -4.40
CA ASN A 28 10.49 -0.58 -4.77
C ASN A 28 10.87 -1.42 -3.53
N ASP A 29 11.25 -0.76 -2.42
CA ASP A 29 11.52 -1.46 -1.17
C ASP A 29 10.25 -2.09 -0.57
N PHE A 30 9.10 -1.45 -0.71
CA PHE A 30 7.82 -1.97 -0.26
C PHE A 30 7.34 -3.15 -1.13
N GLU A 31 7.46 -3.04 -2.46
CA GLU A 31 7.19 -4.14 -3.40
C GLU A 31 8.02 -5.38 -3.03
N ARG A 32 9.34 -5.21 -2.86
CA ARG A 32 10.22 -6.30 -2.43
C ARG A 32 9.80 -6.89 -1.09
N ALA A 33 9.45 -6.07 -0.10
CA ALA A 33 9.00 -6.56 1.21
C ALA A 33 7.68 -7.35 1.14
N LEU A 34 6.79 -7.02 0.19
CA LEU A 34 5.57 -7.80 -0.08
C LEU A 34 5.91 -9.15 -0.73
N GLU A 35 6.80 -9.17 -1.72
CA GLU A 35 7.23 -10.38 -2.43
C GLU A 35 8.06 -11.33 -1.53
N GLU A 36 8.85 -10.76 -0.59
CA GLU A 36 9.63 -11.50 0.41
C GLU A 36 8.82 -11.82 1.69
N GLU A 37 7.56 -11.38 1.78
CA GLU A 37 6.67 -11.54 2.94
C GLU A 37 7.26 -10.97 4.25
N ASP A 38 8.08 -9.91 4.15
CA ASP A 38 8.76 -9.28 5.30
C ASP A 38 7.81 -8.38 6.09
N VAL A 39 6.98 -9.04 6.94
CA VAL A 39 6.07 -8.33 7.85
C VAL A 39 6.81 -7.34 8.75
N ASN A 40 8.03 -7.65 9.19
CA ASN A 40 8.75 -6.78 10.12
C ASN A 40 9.15 -5.47 9.44
N TRP A 41 9.71 -5.54 8.24
CA TRP A 41 10.04 -4.36 7.46
C TRP A 41 8.79 -3.52 7.18
N ILE A 42 7.68 -4.15 6.76
CA ILE A 42 6.41 -3.47 6.50
C ILE A 42 5.93 -2.75 7.77
N MET A 43 5.95 -3.40 8.93
CA MET A 43 5.50 -2.82 10.19
C MET A 43 6.37 -1.65 10.68
N ASP A 44 7.64 -1.62 10.29
CA ASP A 44 8.53 -0.50 10.60
C ASP A 44 8.16 0.79 9.84
N GLN A 45 7.44 0.67 8.72
CA GLN A 45 6.95 1.82 7.96
C GLN A 45 5.71 2.47 8.59
N TYR A 46 5.06 1.85 9.57
CA TYR A 46 3.83 2.35 10.20
C TYR A 46 4.07 3.06 11.52
N THR A 47 3.19 4.02 11.85
CA THR A 47 3.08 4.56 13.22
C THR A 47 2.43 3.53 14.15
N ASP A 48 2.59 3.69 15.47
CA ASP A 48 2.02 2.74 16.43
C ASP A 48 0.48 2.76 16.43
N ASP A 49 -0.11 3.92 16.10
CA ASP A 49 -1.55 4.17 16.02
C ASP A 49 -2.13 4.06 14.60
N VAL A 50 -1.41 3.41 13.69
CA VAL A 50 -1.82 3.27 12.28
C VAL A 50 -3.25 2.76 12.13
N VAL A 51 -3.95 3.25 11.10
CA VAL A 51 -5.27 2.76 10.70
C VAL A 51 -5.22 2.26 9.26
N ARG A 52 -5.66 1.02 9.01
CA ARG A 52 -5.83 0.46 7.67
C ARG A 52 -7.29 0.12 7.41
N GLU A 53 -7.82 0.59 6.28
CA GLU A 53 -9.22 0.40 5.87
C GLU A 53 -9.27 -0.33 4.52
N LEU A 54 -10.08 -1.38 4.43
CA LEU A 54 -10.28 -2.18 3.21
C LEU A 54 -11.65 -1.90 2.58
N PRO A 55 -11.86 -2.17 1.28
CA PRO A 55 -13.10 -1.86 0.55
C PRO A 55 -14.32 -2.60 1.09
N ASP A 56 -14.16 -3.75 1.72
CA ASP A 56 -15.23 -4.58 2.29
C ASP A 56 -15.62 -4.19 3.71
N GLY A 57 -15.08 -3.06 4.20
CA GLY A 57 -15.43 -2.47 5.49
C GLY A 57 -14.58 -2.94 6.66
N PHE A 58 -13.61 -3.82 6.46
CA PHE A 58 -12.63 -4.13 7.51
C PHE A 58 -11.79 -2.89 7.84
N LYS A 59 -11.57 -2.71 9.13
CA LYS A 59 -10.75 -1.62 9.66
C LYS A 59 -9.87 -2.12 10.79
N PHE A 60 -8.56 -2.00 10.58
CA PHE A 60 -7.52 -2.39 11.53
C PHE A 60 -6.95 -1.15 12.19
N LYS A 61 -6.76 -1.18 13.52
CA LYS A 61 -6.28 -0.06 14.32
C LYS A 61 -5.08 -0.46 15.17
N GLY A 62 -4.00 0.30 15.03
CA GLY A 62 -2.73 0.03 15.69
C GLY A 62 -1.93 -1.07 15.00
N LYS A 63 -0.63 -1.10 15.34
CA LYS A 63 0.32 -2.04 14.71
C LYS A 63 -0.06 -3.50 14.86
N ASP A 64 -0.62 -3.91 16.00
CA ASP A 64 -0.92 -5.30 16.26
C ASP A 64 -2.01 -5.83 15.32
N GLU A 65 -3.11 -5.08 15.13
CA GLU A 65 -4.16 -5.49 14.20
C GLU A 65 -3.70 -5.44 12.74
N VAL A 66 -2.89 -4.44 12.36
CA VAL A 66 -2.33 -4.35 11.01
C VAL A 66 -1.31 -5.46 10.75
N ARG A 67 -0.55 -5.88 11.76
CA ARG A 67 0.32 -7.06 11.67
C ARG A 67 -0.47 -8.33 11.42
N MET A 68 -1.54 -8.57 12.18
CA MET A 68 -2.42 -9.74 11.96
C MET A 68 -3.01 -9.76 10.55
N TYR A 69 -3.33 -8.59 9.97
CA TYR A 69 -3.79 -8.49 8.58
C TYR A 69 -2.71 -8.97 7.59
N TRP A 70 -1.45 -8.52 7.73
CA TRP A 70 -0.36 -8.92 6.85
C TRP A 70 0.02 -10.40 7.00
N GLU A 71 0.06 -10.88 8.24
CA GLU A 71 0.33 -12.30 8.53
C GLU A 71 -0.75 -13.23 7.96
N ASP A 72 -2.03 -12.84 8.05
CA ASP A 72 -3.13 -13.60 7.43
C ASP A 72 -3.04 -13.59 5.89
N LEU A 73 -2.69 -12.45 5.29
CA LEU A 73 -2.47 -12.37 3.85
C LEU A 73 -1.37 -13.34 3.42
N PHE A 74 -0.19 -13.23 4.00
CA PHE A 74 0.98 -14.05 3.64
C PHE A 74 0.80 -15.54 3.95
N GLN A 75 -0.02 -15.91 4.94
CA GLN A 75 -0.40 -17.30 5.17
C GLN A 75 -1.41 -17.84 4.14
N SER A 76 -2.14 -16.97 3.48
CA SER A 76 -3.21 -17.35 2.56
C SER A 76 -2.82 -17.34 1.08
N VAL A 77 -1.70 -16.71 0.74
CA VAL A 77 -1.23 -16.60 -0.65
C VAL A 77 0.26 -16.92 -0.76
N ASP A 78 0.70 -17.21 -1.99
CA ASP A 78 2.10 -17.47 -2.37
C ASP A 78 2.37 -16.84 -3.75
N ASN A 79 3.62 -16.78 -4.18
CA ASN A 79 4.03 -16.24 -5.48
C ASN A 79 3.51 -14.82 -5.71
N ILE A 80 3.67 -13.97 -4.71
CA ILE A 80 3.24 -12.57 -4.75
C ILE A 80 4.08 -11.82 -5.79
N ASP A 81 3.39 -11.11 -6.68
CA ASP A 81 3.95 -10.24 -7.71
C ASP A 81 3.19 -8.91 -7.64
N VAL A 82 3.90 -7.84 -7.30
CA VAL A 82 3.34 -6.50 -7.05
C VAL A 82 4.03 -5.48 -7.93
N GLU A 83 3.27 -4.55 -8.48
CA GLU A 83 3.76 -3.46 -9.32
C GLU A 83 3.09 -2.14 -8.93
N ALA A 84 3.90 -1.13 -8.58
CA ALA A 84 3.46 0.26 -8.49
C ALA A 84 3.37 0.87 -9.90
N ILE A 85 2.16 1.07 -10.40
CA ILE A 85 1.91 1.55 -11.77
C ILE A 85 2.13 3.06 -11.86
N ASP A 86 1.57 3.82 -10.93
CA ASP A 86 1.65 5.29 -10.89
C ASP A 86 1.38 5.81 -9.48
N PHE A 87 1.87 7.00 -9.18
CA PHE A 87 1.62 7.63 -7.89
C PHE A 87 1.59 9.16 -7.95
N VAL A 88 0.86 9.74 -7.01
CA VAL A 88 0.82 11.19 -6.77
C VAL A 88 1.04 11.47 -5.29
N THR A 89 1.91 12.43 -4.99
CA THR A 89 2.21 12.85 -3.62
C THR A 89 1.80 14.28 -3.34
N SER A 90 1.50 14.58 -2.08
CA SER A 90 1.21 15.93 -1.61
C SER A 90 1.79 16.16 -0.21
N GLY A 91 2.53 17.26 -0.05
CA GLY A 91 3.19 17.64 1.21
C GLY A 91 4.60 17.08 1.37
N PHE A 92 5.31 17.55 2.42
CA PHE A 92 6.65 17.07 2.77
C PHE A 92 6.81 16.97 4.30
N PRO A 93 7.39 15.86 4.84
CA PRO A 93 7.57 14.55 4.19
C PRO A 93 6.23 14.12 3.59
N PRO A 94 6.11 13.20 2.61
CA PRO A 94 4.84 13.01 1.90
C PRO A 94 3.70 12.82 2.88
N ALA A 95 2.93 13.90 3.10
CA ALA A 95 1.78 13.87 4.00
C ALA A 95 0.66 13.02 3.41
N LYS A 96 0.64 12.87 2.08
CA LYS A 96 -0.30 12.02 1.35
C LYS A 96 0.38 11.42 0.13
N LEU A 97 0.04 10.14 -0.13
CA LEU A 97 0.40 9.40 -1.32
C LEU A 97 -0.85 8.70 -1.84
N ALA A 98 -1.21 8.93 -3.10
CA ALA A 98 -2.14 8.07 -3.83
C ALA A 98 -1.30 7.17 -4.73
N LEU A 99 -1.40 5.87 -4.55
CA LEU A 99 -0.65 4.84 -5.26
C LEU A 99 -1.61 3.97 -6.06
N HIS A 100 -1.45 3.90 -7.37
CA HIS A 100 -2.09 2.92 -8.24
C HIS A 100 -1.18 1.71 -8.36
N TRP A 101 -1.70 0.53 -8.05
CA TRP A 101 -0.92 -0.70 -7.99
C TRP A 101 -1.67 -1.87 -8.67
N ARG A 102 -0.90 -2.85 -9.10
CA ARG A 102 -1.37 -4.17 -9.53
C ARG A 102 -0.76 -5.24 -8.62
N TRP A 103 -1.55 -6.24 -8.30
CA TRP A 103 -1.15 -7.34 -7.45
C TRP A 103 -1.62 -8.67 -8.04
N LYS A 104 -0.76 -9.67 -7.96
CA LYS A 104 -1.05 -11.05 -8.37
C LYS A 104 -0.49 -11.98 -7.31
N ALA A 105 -1.23 -13.04 -6.97
CA ALA A 105 -0.76 -14.11 -6.10
C ALA A 105 -1.56 -15.39 -6.30
N ASP A 106 -1.01 -16.50 -5.84
CA ASP A 106 -1.65 -17.80 -5.82
C ASP A 106 -2.27 -18.07 -4.44
N VAL A 107 -3.56 -18.41 -4.39
CA VAL A 107 -4.26 -18.73 -3.14
C VAL A 107 -3.84 -20.11 -2.68
N VAL A 108 -3.20 -20.22 -1.52
CA VAL A 108 -2.72 -21.47 -0.93
C VAL A 108 -3.50 -21.89 0.32
N ALA A 109 -4.17 -20.95 1.00
CA ALA A 109 -5.01 -21.22 2.14
C ALA A 109 -6.19 -20.25 2.22
N LYS A 110 -7.16 -20.54 3.11
CA LYS A 110 -8.26 -19.63 3.42
C LYS A 110 -7.77 -18.47 4.24
N SER A 111 -8.18 -17.26 3.87
CA SER A 111 -7.93 -16.06 4.64
C SER A 111 -9.11 -15.72 5.56
N LYS A 112 -8.81 -15.13 6.70
CA LYS A 112 -9.80 -14.59 7.62
C LYS A 112 -10.40 -13.26 7.11
N TYR A 113 -9.59 -12.46 6.42
CA TYR A 113 -9.95 -11.11 5.99
C TYR A 113 -10.24 -11.02 4.50
N PHE A 114 -9.58 -11.85 3.70
CA PHE A 114 -9.84 -11.98 2.26
C PHE A 114 -10.70 -13.22 2.03
N LYS A 115 -11.83 -13.08 1.43
CA LYS A 115 -12.74 -14.20 1.17
C LYS A 115 -12.19 -15.14 0.08
N PHE A 116 -10.99 -15.68 0.29
CA PHE A 116 -10.38 -16.67 -0.59
C PHE A 116 -10.91 -18.06 -0.25
N ASP A 117 -11.97 -18.49 -0.92
CA ASP A 117 -12.57 -19.81 -0.65
C ASP A 117 -11.99 -20.93 -1.52
N THR A 118 -11.34 -20.59 -2.63
CA THR A 118 -10.83 -21.56 -3.60
C THR A 118 -9.31 -21.59 -3.61
N VAL A 119 -8.73 -22.52 -2.85
CA VAL A 119 -7.30 -22.82 -2.88
C VAL A 119 -6.89 -23.34 -4.26
N GLY A 120 -5.74 -22.93 -4.75
CA GLY A 120 -5.19 -23.30 -6.05
C GLY A 120 -5.60 -22.37 -7.20
N THR A 121 -6.20 -21.22 -6.91
CA THR A 121 -6.49 -20.19 -7.91
C THR A 121 -5.46 -19.07 -7.86
N THR A 122 -5.14 -18.51 -9.03
CA THR A 122 -4.36 -17.26 -9.13
C THR A 122 -5.33 -16.08 -9.17
N ILE A 123 -5.13 -15.11 -8.26
CA ILE A 123 -5.90 -13.87 -8.21
C ILE A 123 -5.04 -12.73 -8.77
N LYS A 124 -5.67 -11.88 -9.59
CA LYS A 124 -5.07 -10.64 -10.11
C LYS A 124 -5.99 -9.48 -9.77
N ILE A 125 -5.48 -8.51 -9.03
CA ILE A 125 -6.23 -7.35 -8.57
C ILE A 125 -5.50 -6.09 -9.00
N GLU A 126 -6.25 -5.10 -9.42
CA GLU A 126 -5.76 -3.74 -9.60
C GLU A 126 -6.50 -2.84 -8.62
N GLY A 127 -5.75 -1.93 -7.98
CA GLY A 127 -6.30 -1.13 -6.90
C GLY A 127 -5.55 0.17 -6.66
N MET A 128 -6.02 0.88 -5.67
CA MET A 128 -5.41 2.15 -5.25
C MET A 128 -5.33 2.20 -3.72
N ASP A 129 -4.19 2.63 -3.22
CA ASP A 129 -4.01 3.02 -1.82
C ASP A 129 -3.96 4.53 -1.68
N LEU A 130 -4.74 5.07 -0.77
CA LEU A 130 -4.60 6.44 -0.30
C LEU A 130 -3.93 6.41 1.08
N THR A 131 -2.67 6.81 1.12
CA THR A 131 -1.82 6.79 2.30
C THR A 131 -1.65 8.19 2.89
N PHE A 132 -1.74 8.28 4.22
CA PHE A 132 -1.51 9.48 4.99
C PHE A 132 -0.29 9.28 5.89
N GLY A 133 0.69 10.16 5.76
CA GLY A 133 1.91 10.12 6.55
C GLY A 133 1.83 10.92 7.83
N SER A 134 2.61 10.50 8.82
CA SER A 134 2.98 11.29 10.01
C SER A 134 4.49 11.21 10.17
N GLY A 135 5.19 12.31 9.92
CA GLY A 135 6.64 12.26 9.73
C GLY A 135 7.00 11.41 8.51
N PHE A 136 7.93 10.48 8.70
CA PHE A 136 8.37 9.54 7.68
C PHE A 136 7.65 8.17 7.75
N LYS A 137 6.60 8.07 8.56
CA LYS A 137 5.83 6.83 8.75
C LYS A 137 4.40 6.99 8.26
N THR A 138 3.79 5.89 7.90
CA THR A 138 2.40 5.79 7.49
C THR A 138 1.49 5.72 8.72
N ALA A 139 0.57 6.68 8.82
CA ALA A 139 -0.42 6.75 9.91
C ALA A 139 -1.80 6.20 9.49
N ARG A 140 -2.13 6.25 8.20
CA ARG A 140 -3.40 5.72 7.69
C ARG A 140 -3.25 5.26 6.26
N VAL A 141 -3.90 4.14 5.93
CA VAL A 141 -4.07 3.64 4.56
C VAL A 141 -5.54 3.36 4.31
N ILE A 142 -6.07 3.84 3.19
CA ILE A 142 -7.38 3.46 2.67
C ILE A 142 -7.14 2.76 1.36
N THR A 143 -7.51 1.49 1.28
CA THR A 143 -7.33 0.65 0.10
C THR A 143 -8.63 0.56 -0.69
N PHE A 144 -8.52 0.62 -2.01
CA PHE A 144 -9.61 0.46 -2.97
C PHE A 144 -9.25 -0.58 -4.02
N TRP A 145 -10.10 -1.56 -4.24
CA TRP A 145 -10.04 -2.50 -5.37
C TRP A 145 -11.44 -2.91 -5.80
N ASN A 146 -11.55 -3.60 -6.94
CA ASN A 146 -12.81 -4.17 -7.38
C ASN A 146 -13.08 -5.49 -6.63
N THR A 147 -13.77 -5.40 -5.49
CA THR A 147 -14.11 -6.57 -4.65
C THR A 147 -14.92 -7.61 -5.42
N LEU A 148 -15.81 -7.20 -6.34
CA LEU A 148 -16.60 -8.12 -7.12
C LEU A 148 -15.73 -8.96 -8.06
N ASP A 149 -14.80 -8.33 -8.76
CA ASP A 149 -13.86 -9.00 -9.65
C ASP A 149 -12.98 -10.00 -8.86
N MET A 150 -12.44 -9.57 -7.73
CA MET A 150 -11.68 -10.43 -6.83
C MET A 150 -12.49 -11.67 -6.40
N LEU A 151 -13.73 -11.49 -5.96
CA LEU A 151 -14.59 -12.59 -5.54
C LEU A 151 -14.90 -13.56 -6.71
N GLN A 152 -15.13 -13.03 -7.92
CA GLN A 152 -15.35 -13.87 -9.11
C GLN A 152 -14.12 -14.71 -9.45
N GLN A 153 -12.92 -14.14 -9.38
CA GLN A 153 -11.66 -14.87 -9.56
C GLN A 153 -11.46 -15.92 -8.46
N ALA A 154 -11.88 -15.64 -7.23
CA ALA A 154 -11.86 -16.58 -6.10
C ALA A 154 -12.95 -17.68 -6.19
N GLY A 155 -13.72 -17.75 -7.29
CA GLY A 155 -14.70 -18.80 -7.56
C GLY A 155 -16.12 -18.51 -7.07
N TYR A 156 -16.40 -17.33 -6.51
CA TYR A 156 -17.76 -16.96 -6.12
C TYR A 156 -18.67 -16.73 -7.33
N LYS A 157 -19.85 -17.34 -7.29
CA LYS A 157 -20.90 -17.07 -8.30
C LYS A 157 -21.75 -15.90 -7.81
N VAL A 158 -21.72 -14.81 -8.57
CA VAL A 158 -22.62 -13.68 -8.35
C VAL A 158 -23.96 -14.02 -8.98
N THR A 159 -24.96 -14.36 -8.17
CA THR A 159 -26.35 -14.49 -8.63
C THR A 159 -26.99 -13.12 -8.67
N LYS A 160 -27.64 -12.81 -9.81
CA LYS A 160 -28.48 -11.60 -9.95
C LYS A 160 -29.75 -11.75 -9.15
#